data_79e364cbc1a6501ea7fc9415d46cd419
#
_entry.id   79e364cbc1a6501ea7fc9415d46cd419
#
_cell.length_a   1.000
_cell.length_b   1.000
_cell.length_c   1.000
_cell.angle_alpha   90.00
_cell.angle_beta   90.00
_cell.angle_gamma   90.00
#
_symmetry.space_group_name_H-M   'P 1'
#
loop_
_entity.id
_entity.type
_entity.pdbx_description
1 polymer ?
#
loop_
_entity_poly.entity_id
_entity_poly.type
_entity_poly.pdbx_seq_one_letter_code
_entity_poly.pdbx_strand_id
1 'polypeptide(L)'
;MKIQFLHACILALINLTPTCKETSLPDEPCVIQPDSVAIAPKLLTLSYAEKIMGESAELTCNTFIKKEDTLEYKCDFTAISKDEITGKTGKLYFMYEVYGSVAAAENAYTSIYKANSGHEGVEIATGVGDEAYYHSDGKNFYFYLVRKDEKMFRIKLNKVTSHSSEANFKEVVKFIADEL
;
A
#
# COMPACT_ATOMS: atom_id res chain seq x y z
N MET A 1 -23.54 40.63 -24.02
CA MET A 1 -22.91 40.56 -22.70
C MET A 1 -22.89 39.09 -22.31
N LYS A 2 -21.76 38.39 -22.58
CA LYS A 2 -21.60 36.94 -22.30
C LYS A 2 -20.75 36.81 -21.05
N ILE A 3 -21.35 36.29 -19.99
CA ILE A 3 -20.68 36.01 -18.73
C ILE A 3 -20.08 34.57 -18.87
N GLN A 4 -18.75 34.48 -18.95
CA GLN A 4 -18.04 33.24 -18.88
C GLN A 4 -17.89 32.85 -17.40
N PHE A 5 -18.52 31.76 -17.01
CA PHE A 5 -18.23 31.07 -15.71
C PHE A 5 -16.96 30.25 -15.84
N LEU A 6 -15.93 30.77 -15.23
CA LEU A 6 -14.65 30.08 -15.07
C LEU A 6 -14.81 29.03 -13.95
N HIS A 7 -14.96 27.75 -14.32
CA HIS A 7 -14.92 26.65 -13.33
C HIS A 7 -13.46 26.35 -13.03
N ALA A 8 -13.01 26.82 -11.88
CA ALA A 8 -11.72 26.40 -11.31
C ALA A 8 -11.89 25.01 -10.67
N CYS A 9 -11.52 23.96 -11.41
CA CYS A 9 -11.30 22.64 -10.84
C CYS A 9 -10.06 22.68 -9.95
N ILE A 10 -10.27 22.76 -8.65
CA ILE A 10 -9.21 22.54 -7.66
C ILE A 10 -8.97 21.03 -7.59
N LEU A 11 -7.99 20.55 -8.35
CA LEU A 11 -7.38 19.23 -8.16
C LEU A 11 -6.59 19.26 -6.84
N ALA A 12 -7.20 18.79 -5.77
CA ALA A 12 -6.49 18.46 -4.54
C ALA A 12 -5.64 17.20 -4.79
N LEU A 13 -4.48 17.40 -5.42
CA LEU A 13 -3.41 16.40 -5.43
C LEU A 13 -2.89 16.28 -3.99
N ILE A 14 -3.34 15.25 -3.30
CA ILE A 14 -2.73 14.84 -2.04
C ILE A 14 -1.37 14.23 -2.39
N ASN A 15 -0.35 15.09 -2.47
CA ASN A 15 1.04 14.70 -2.50
C ASN A 15 1.41 14.16 -1.11
N LEU A 16 1.17 12.87 -0.87
CA LEU A 16 1.77 12.13 0.23
C LEU A 16 3.22 11.80 -0.14
N THR A 17 4.09 12.79 -0.05
CA THR A 17 5.53 12.54 0.03
C THR A 17 5.88 12.43 1.51
N PRO A 18 6.22 11.24 2.03
CA PRO A 18 6.82 11.14 3.35
C PRO A 18 8.24 11.72 3.26
N THR A 19 8.43 12.88 3.85
CA THR A 19 9.79 13.40 4.07
C THR A 19 10.36 12.66 5.27
N CYS A 20 11.09 11.55 5.04
CA CYS A 20 11.93 10.95 6.06
C CYS A 20 13.08 11.93 6.33
N LYS A 21 12.98 12.74 7.39
CA LYS A 21 14.13 13.43 7.97
C LYS A 21 14.85 12.42 8.86
N GLU A 22 16.09 12.11 8.51
CA GLU A 22 17.05 11.51 9.45
C GLU A 22 17.19 12.45 10.65
N THR A 23 16.57 12.09 11.74
CA THR A 23 16.86 12.66 13.05
C THR A 23 17.29 11.49 13.92
N SER A 24 18.58 11.40 14.20
CA SER A 24 19.13 10.53 15.23
C SER A 24 18.50 10.93 16.57
N LEU A 25 17.58 10.12 17.09
CA LEU A 25 17.01 10.25 18.42
C LEU A 25 17.64 9.23 19.36
N PRO A 26 17.87 9.61 20.64
CA PRO A 26 18.45 8.75 21.65
C PRO A 26 17.50 7.62 22.03
N ASP A 27 18.05 6.51 22.55
CA ASP A 27 17.42 5.31 23.04
C ASP A 27 16.08 5.58 23.77
N GLU A 28 14.95 5.40 23.06
CA GLU A 28 13.66 5.31 23.71
C GLU A 28 13.37 3.84 24.07
N PRO A 29 12.76 3.58 25.25
CA PRO A 29 12.49 2.24 25.73
C PRO A 29 11.52 1.54 24.79
N CYS A 30 11.85 0.29 24.47
CA CYS A 30 11.03 -0.65 23.71
C CYS A 30 9.61 -0.72 24.29
N VAL A 31 8.65 -0.03 23.66
CA VAL A 31 7.23 -0.12 24.03
C VAL A 31 6.74 -1.50 23.62
N ILE A 32 6.29 -2.30 24.58
CA ILE A 32 5.69 -3.62 24.37
C ILE A 32 4.49 -3.44 23.42
N GLN A 33 4.61 -3.99 22.20
CA GLN A 33 3.58 -3.93 21.19
C GLN A 33 2.51 -4.99 21.45
N PRO A 34 1.21 -4.69 21.29
CA PRO A 34 0.15 -5.69 21.33
C PRO A 34 0.39 -6.79 20.26
N ASP A 35 0.04 -8.04 20.56
CA ASP A 35 0.31 -9.21 19.70
C ASP A 35 -0.16 -9.07 18.24
N SER A 36 -1.24 -8.34 18.00
CA SER A 36 -1.77 -8.04 16.65
C SER A 36 -0.81 -7.23 15.78
N VAL A 37 0.13 -6.52 16.37
CA VAL A 37 1.12 -5.69 15.67
C VAL A 37 2.40 -6.47 15.36
N ALA A 38 2.72 -7.48 16.16
CA ALA A 38 3.86 -8.35 15.93
C ALA A 38 3.76 -9.16 14.63
N ILE A 39 2.56 -9.27 14.04
CA ILE A 39 2.30 -9.97 12.77
C ILE A 39 2.63 -9.07 11.58
N ALA A 40 2.36 -7.78 11.65
CA ALA A 40 2.46 -6.87 10.51
C ALA A 40 3.82 -6.89 9.78
N PRO A 41 4.99 -6.89 10.46
CA PRO A 41 6.30 -7.00 9.80
C PRO A 41 6.53 -8.34 9.09
N LYS A 42 5.74 -9.36 9.41
CA LYS A 42 5.85 -10.69 8.80
C LYS A 42 4.97 -10.85 7.57
N LEU A 43 3.97 -9.99 7.38
CA LEU A 43 3.04 -10.07 6.26
C LEU A 43 3.74 -9.76 4.94
N LEU A 44 4.49 -8.67 4.86
CA LEU A 44 5.30 -8.35 3.68
C LEU A 44 6.79 -8.34 4.06
N THR A 45 7.48 -9.40 3.69
CA THR A 45 8.92 -9.57 3.94
C THR A 45 9.76 -9.02 2.77
N LEU A 46 11.07 -8.84 2.99
CA LEU A 46 12.01 -8.50 1.92
C LEU A 46 11.95 -9.50 0.76
N SER A 47 11.88 -10.80 1.06
CA SER A 47 11.78 -11.85 0.03
C SER A 47 10.52 -11.73 -0.83
N TYR A 48 9.37 -11.35 -0.25
CA TYR A 48 8.17 -11.08 -1.03
C TYR A 48 8.29 -9.81 -1.86
N ALA A 49 8.92 -8.78 -1.32
CA ALA A 49 9.18 -7.55 -2.07
C ALA A 49 10.05 -7.84 -3.29
N GLU A 50 11.15 -8.56 -3.13
CA GLU A 50 12.04 -8.99 -4.22
C GLU A 50 11.31 -9.90 -5.23
N LYS A 51 10.47 -10.82 -4.77
CA LYS A 51 9.64 -11.66 -5.65
C LYS A 51 8.71 -10.83 -6.56
N ILE A 52 8.07 -9.80 -5.99
CA ILE A 52 7.18 -8.88 -6.73
C ILE A 52 7.97 -8.03 -7.71
N MET A 53 9.08 -7.46 -7.26
CA MET A 53 9.87 -6.52 -8.01
C MET A 53 10.74 -7.21 -9.07
N GLY A 54 11.06 -8.52 -8.86
CA GLY A 54 11.92 -9.32 -9.74
C GLY A 54 13.40 -8.92 -9.67
N GLU A 55 13.78 -8.17 -8.64
CA GLU A 55 15.11 -7.63 -8.40
C GLU A 55 15.39 -7.44 -6.92
N SER A 56 16.66 -7.32 -6.55
CA SER A 56 17.06 -7.08 -5.17
C SER A 56 16.53 -5.74 -4.66
N ALA A 57 16.05 -5.73 -3.43
CA ALA A 57 15.44 -4.56 -2.79
C ALA A 57 16.00 -4.33 -1.39
N GLU A 58 15.75 -3.17 -0.85
CA GLU A 58 16.05 -2.82 0.54
C GLU A 58 14.82 -2.20 1.22
N LEU A 59 14.71 -2.42 2.52
CA LEU A 59 13.70 -1.78 3.36
C LEU A 59 14.12 -0.33 3.61
N THR A 60 13.36 0.62 3.09
CA THR A 60 13.68 2.05 3.15
C THR A 60 12.84 2.84 4.16
N CYS A 61 11.72 2.30 4.58
CA CYS A 61 10.88 2.88 5.63
C CYS A 61 10.16 1.78 6.39
N ASN A 62 10.05 1.94 7.72
CA ASN A 62 9.29 1.07 8.59
C ASN A 62 8.73 1.91 9.74
N THR A 63 7.41 2.04 9.83
CA THR A 63 6.76 2.85 10.86
C THR A 63 5.54 2.14 11.44
N PHE A 64 5.34 2.38 12.73
CA PHE A 64 4.17 1.95 13.46
C PHE A 64 3.49 3.15 14.12
N ILE A 65 2.18 3.30 13.93
CA ILE A 65 1.40 4.42 14.47
C ILE A 65 0.11 3.87 15.11
N LYS A 66 -0.15 4.28 16.35
CA LYS A 66 -1.43 4.06 16.99
C LYS A 66 -2.24 5.37 16.92
N LYS A 67 -3.42 5.30 16.31
CA LYS A 67 -4.36 6.43 16.20
C LYS A 67 -5.68 5.99 16.85
N GLU A 68 -6.05 6.59 17.98
CA GLU A 68 -7.29 6.26 18.68
C GLU A 68 -7.65 4.76 18.66
N ASP A 69 -8.58 4.37 17.78
CA ASP A 69 -9.05 2.98 17.62
C ASP A 69 -8.45 2.25 16.42
N THR A 70 -7.37 2.77 15.82
CA THR A 70 -6.73 2.16 14.66
C THR A 70 -5.23 1.98 14.91
N LEU A 71 -4.73 0.77 14.65
CA LEU A 71 -3.30 0.47 14.59
C LEU A 71 -2.88 0.48 13.12
N GLU A 72 -1.82 1.22 12.81
CA GLU A 72 -1.29 1.34 11.45
C GLU A 72 0.18 0.94 11.40
N TYR A 73 0.51 0.03 10.51
CA TYR A 73 1.89 -0.35 10.18
C TYR A 73 2.15 -0.03 8.72
N LYS A 74 3.31 0.57 8.43
CA LYS A 74 3.78 0.86 7.08
C LYS A 74 5.18 0.34 6.88
N CYS A 75 5.47 -0.20 5.70
CA CYS A 75 6.83 -0.43 5.26
C CYS A 75 6.95 -0.17 3.75
N ASP A 76 8.12 0.33 3.38
CA ASP A 76 8.46 0.62 1.99
C ASP A 76 9.73 -0.12 1.61
N PHE A 77 9.73 -0.73 0.42
CA PHE A 77 10.91 -1.34 -0.17
C PHE A 77 11.27 -0.61 -1.45
N THR A 78 12.55 -0.42 -1.67
CA THR A 78 13.07 0.22 -2.89
C THR A 78 14.07 -0.72 -3.57
N ALA A 79 13.98 -0.86 -4.88
CA ALA A 79 14.98 -1.59 -5.67
C ALA A 79 16.37 -0.97 -5.48
N ILE A 80 17.39 -1.82 -5.31
CA ILE A 80 18.77 -1.37 -5.09
C ILE A 80 19.34 -0.73 -6.37
N SER A 81 18.93 -1.23 -7.53
CA SER A 81 19.41 -0.76 -8.82
C SER A 81 18.30 -0.09 -9.64
N LYS A 82 18.72 0.71 -10.59
CA LYS A 82 17.85 1.27 -11.61
C LYS A 82 17.74 0.27 -12.76
N ASP A 83 16.51 -0.03 -13.19
CA ASP A 83 16.27 -0.84 -14.38
C ASP A 83 16.80 -0.14 -15.64
N GLU A 84 17.70 -0.77 -16.36
CA GLU A 84 18.34 -0.21 -17.55
C GLU A 84 17.36 -0.04 -18.72
N ILE A 85 16.35 -0.91 -18.82
CA ILE A 85 15.38 -0.90 -19.92
C ILE A 85 14.38 0.25 -19.76
N THR A 86 13.77 0.36 -18.58
CA THR A 86 12.72 1.36 -18.32
C THR A 86 13.28 2.66 -17.74
N GLY A 87 14.50 2.65 -17.23
CA GLY A 87 15.10 3.79 -16.52
C GLY A 87 14.44 4.08 -15.18
N LYS A 88 13.68 3.14 -14.61
CA LYS A 88 12.94 3.32 -13.35
C LYS A 88 13.63 2.59 -12.20
N THR A 89 13.44 3.06 -10.98
CA THR A 89 13.73 2.34 -9.74
C THR A 89 12.40 1.99 -9.08
N GLY A 90 12.09 0.71 -9.00
CA GLY A 90 10.83 0.21 -8.44
C GLY A 90 10.70 0.57 -6.96
N LYS A 91 9.48 0.84 -6.52
CA LYS A 91 9.15 1.05 -5.10
C LYS A 91 7.87 0.30 -4.74
N LEU A 92 7.94 -0.49 -3.67
CA LEU A 92 6.82 -1.23 -3.12
C LEU A 92 6.42 -0.62 -1.78
N TYR A 93 5.18 -0.17 -1.68
CA TYR A 93 4.57 0.40 -0.48
C TYR A 93 3.60 -0.61 0.11
N PHE A 94 3.64 -0.77 1.43
CA PHE A 94 2.71 -1.59 2.16
C PHE A 94 2.19 -0.83 3.37
N MET A 95 0.86 -0.89 3.57
CA MET A 95 0.20 -0.37 4.76
C MET A 95 -0.77 -1.42 5.26
N TYR A 96 -0.67 -1.75 6.52
CA TYR A 96 -1.58 -2.64 7.23
C TYR A 96 -2.26 -1.88 8.36
N GLU A 97 -3.57 -2.04 8.47
CA GLU A 97 -4.42 -1.35 9.45
C GLU A 97 -5.30 -2.35 10.18
N VAL A 98 -5.42 -2.18 11.50
CA VAL A 98 -6.38 -2.92 12.33
C VAL A 98 -7.32 -1.90 12.95
N TYR A 99 -8.59 -2.02 12.66
CA TYR A 99 -9.66 -1.14 13.12
C TYR A 99 -10.29 -1.66 14.41
N GLY A 100 -10.92 -0.79 15.19
CA GLY A 100 -11.62 -1.17 16.41
C GLY A 100 -12.86 -2.05 16.20
N SER A 101 -13.33 -2.22 14.96
CA SER A 101 -14.43 -3.12 14.61
C SER A 101 -14.47 -3.43 13.12
N VAL A 102 -15.13 -4.55 12.76
CA VAL A 102 -15.43 -4.92 11.37
C VAL A 102 -16.16 -3.79 10.64
N ALA A 103 -17.19 -3.21 11.26
CA ALA A 103 -17.96 -2.12 10.66
C ALA A 103 -17.10 -0.87 10.35
N ALA A 104 -16.10 -0.57 11.19
CA ALA A 104 -15.16 0.53 10.94
C ALA A 104 -14.27 0.22 9.73
N ALA A 105 -13.77 -1.03 9.61
CA ALA A 105 -13.00 -1.48 8.46
C ALA A 105 -13.80 -1.47 7.15
N GLU A 106 -15.07 -1.94 7.18
CA GLU A 106 -16.00 -1.91 6.04
C GLU A 106 -16.26 -0.48 5.55
N ASN A 107 -16.50 0.45 6.48
CA ASN A 107 -16.70 1.85 6.14
C ASN A 107 -15.44 2.47 5.51
N ALA A 108 -14.26 2.17 6.05
CA ALA A 108 -12.99 2.63 5.51
C ALA A 108 -12.74 2.07 4.11
N TYR A 109 -12.91 0.75 3.92
CA TYR A 109 -12.81 0.08 2.62
C TYR A 109 -13.76 0.71 1.59
N THR A 110 -15.04 0.80 1.94
CA THR A 110 -16.09 1.34 1.06
C THR A 110 -15.80 2.77 0.63
N SER A 111 -15.32 3.61 1.57
CA SER A 111 -14.96 5.00 1.28
C SER A 111 -13.83 5.08 0.26
N ILE A 112 -12.76 4.29 0.46
CA ILE A 112 -11.61 4.27 -0.44
C ILE A 112 -12.01 3.69 -1.81
N TYR A 113 -12.77 2.57 -1.83
CA TYR A 113 -13.24 1.97 -3.06
C TYR A 113 -14.11 2.93 -3.88
N LYS A 114 -15.10 3.58 -3.27
CA LYS A 114 -15.96 4.56 -3.95
C LYS A 114 -15.17 5.73 -4.56
N ALA A 115 -14.14 6.20 -3.88
CA ALA A 115 -13.29 7.26 -4.39
C ALA A 115 -12.46 6.84 -5.61
N ASN A 116 -12.23 5.54 -5.81
CA ASN A 116 -11.37 5.00 -6.87
C ASN A 116 -12.12 4.22 -7.95
N SER A 117 -13.34 3.72 -7.69
CA SER A 117 -14.07 2.77 -8.55
C SER A 117 -14.40 3.30 -9.95
N GLY A 118 -14.37 4.61 -10.16
CA GLY A 118 -14.56 5.24 -11.48
C GLY A 118 -13.29 5.34 -12.33
N HIS A 119 -12.13 4.95 -11.80
CA HIS A 119 -10.87 5.01 -12.56
C HIS A 119 -10.74 3.80 -13.48
N GLU A 120 -10.16 4.03 -14.66
CA GLU A 120 -9.82 2.96 -15.61
C GLU A 120 -8.81 1.98 -14.96
N GLY A 121 -9.00 0.69 -15.22
CA GLY A 121 -8.14 -0.37 -14.67
C GLY A 121 -8.45 -0.78 -13.24
N VAL A 122 -9.57 -0.32 -12.66
CA VAL A 122 -10.08 -0.81 -11.36
C VAL A 122 -10.95 -2.04 -11.59
N GLU A 123 -10.63 -3.14 -10.90
CA GLU A 123 -11.32 -4.43 -10.99
C GLU A 123 -11.61 -4.97 -9.58
N ILE A 124 -12.82 -5.52 -9.37
CA ILE A 124 -13.12 -6.25 -8.15
C ILE A 124 -12.32 -7.55 -8.14
N ALA A 125 -11.60 -7.82 -7.06
CA ALA A 125 -10.81 -9.03 -6.88
C ALA A 125 -11.59 -10.03 -6.02
N THR A 126 -12.04 -11.11 -6.61
CA THR A 126 -12.78 -12.17 -5.91
C THR A 126 -11.83 -13.22 -5.33
N GLY A 127 -12.17 -13.76 -4.14
CA GLY A 127 -11.37 -14.80 -3.48
C GLY A 127 -10.09 -14.28 -2.82
N VAL A 128 -10.06 -13.00 -2.49
CA VAL A 128 -8.97 -12.34 -1.76
C VAL A 128 -9.58 -11.56 -0.60
N GLY A 129 -9.41 -12.05 0.63
CA GLY A 129 -10.08 -11.49 1.79
C GLY A 129 -11.60 -11.54 1.68
N ASP A 130 -12.31 -10.70 2.42
CA ASP A 130 -13.76 -10.53 2.34
C ASP A 130 -14.15 -9.56 1.23
N GLU A 131 -13.36 -8.50 1.06
CA GLU A 131 -13.50 -7.50 0.01
C GLU A 131 -12.13 -7.09 -0.50
N ALA A 132 -11.99 -7.04 -1.83
CA ALA A 132 -10.75 -6.56 -2.44
C ALA A 132 -11.00 -5.92 -3.80
N TYR A 133 -10.14 -4.98 -4.18
CA TYR A 133 -10.04 -4.53 -5.57
C TYR A 133 -8.58 -4.40 -5.99
N TYR A 134 -8.37 -4.67 -7.26
CA TYR A 134 -7.12 -4.43 -7.97
C TYR A 134 -7.24 -3.17 -8.80
N HIS A 135 -6.14 -2.43 -8.94
CA HIS A 135 -6.06 -1.26 -9.83
C HIS A 135 -4.67 -1.19 -10.48
N SER A 136 -4.65 -1.07 -11.79
CA SER A 136 -3.42 -0.92 -12.56
C SER A 136 -3.70 -0.14 -13.85
N ASP A 137 -2.71 0.62 -14.30
CA ASP A 137 -2.68 1.18 -15.66
C ASP A 137 -1.88 0.29 -16.64
N GLY A 138 -1.47 -0.91 -16.19
CA GLY A 138 -0.69 -1.88 -16.97
C GLY A 138 0.77 -1.50 -17.23
N LYS A 139 1.23 -0.33 -16.81
CA LYS A 139 2.58 0.19 -17.18
C LYS A 139 3.37 0.80 -16.04
N ASN A 140 2.70 1.47 -15.10
CA ASN A 140 3.39 2.29 -14.12
C ASN A 140 3.21 1.79 -12.69
N PHE A 141 2.08 1.14 -12.38
CA PHE A 141 1.81 0.67 -11.05
C PHE A 141 0.90 -0.56 -11.02
N TYR A 142 1.00 -1.32 -9.92
CA TYR A 142 0.03 -2.30 -9.46
C TYR A 142 -0.43 -1.91 -8.06
N PHE A 143 -1.71 -2.03 -7.76
CA PHE A 143 -2.28 -1.69 -6.47
C PHE A 143 -3.35 -2.70 -6.06
N TYR A 144 -3.36 -3.07 -4.78
CA TYR A 144 -4.45 -3.77 -4.13
C TYR A 144 -4.88 -3.05 -2.86
N LEU A 145 -6.19 -3.04 -2.63
CA LEU A 145 -6.81 -2.83 -1.32
C LEU A 145 -7.56 -4.10 -0.96
N VAL A 146 -7.30 -4.62 0.24
CA VAL A 146 -7.90 -5.85 0.75
C VAL A 146 -8.39 -5.62 2.17
N ARG A 147 -9.62 -6.05 2.48
CA ARG A 147 -10.18 -6.12 3.82
C ARG A 147 -10.47 -7.57 4.19
N LYS A 148 -10.20 -7.94 5.45
CA LYS A 148 -10.65 -9.19 6.07
C LYS A 148 -10.94 -8.93 7.54
N ASP A 149 -12.18 -9.17 7.96
CA ASP A 149 -12.69 -8.83 9.29
C ASP A 149 -12.43 -7.34 9.63
N GLU A 150 -11.84 -7.03 10.78
CA GLU A 150 -11.45 -5.67 11.19
C GLU A 150 -10.09 -5.20 10.62
N LYS A 151 -9.47 -6.01 9.76
CA LYS A 151 -8.14 -5.74 9.19
C LYS A 151 -8.24 -5.29 7.75
N MET A 152 -7.33 -4.39 7.37
CA MET A 152 -7.21 -3.93 5.99
C MET A 152 -5.74 -3.78 5.64
N PHE A 153 -5.37 -4.09 4.40
CA PHE A 153 -4.06 -3.71 3.90
C PHE A 153 -4.13 -3.13 2.49
N ARG A 154 -3.16 -2.29 2.21
CA ARG A 154 -2.89 -1.73 0.89
C ARG A 154 -1.47 -2.08 0.50
N ILE A 155 -1.31 -2.51 -0.73
CA ILE A 155 0.01 -2.76 -1.31
C ILE A 155 0.06 -2.10 -2.68
N LYS A 156 1.15 -1.37 -2.96
CA LYS A 156 1.34 -0.68 -4.23
C LYS A 156 2.77 -0.86 -4.72
N LEU A 157 2.94 -1.49 -5.86
CA LEU A 157 4.16 -1.36 -6.63
C LEU A 157 4.05 -0.11 -7.49
N ASN A 158 4.93 0.85 -7.28
CA ASN A 158 5.04 2.07 -8.07
C ASN A 158 6.30 2.01 -8.95
N LYS A 159 6.23 2.59 -10.15
CA LYS A 159 7.30 2.52 -11.14
C LYS A 159 7.62 1.07 -11.54
N VAL A 160 6.64 0.38 -12.10
CA VAL A 160 6.82 -0.95 -12.69
C VAL A 160 8.02 -0.96 -13.62
N THR A 161 8.93 -1.90 -13.41
CA THR A 161 10.18 -2.11 -14.17
C THR A 161 10.02 -3.28 -15.13
N SER A 162 11.04 -3.55 -15.96
CA SER A 162 11.03 -4.72 -16.85
C SER A 162 11.12 -6.04 -16.10
N HIS A 163 11.54 -6.01 -14.84
CA HIS A 163 11.66 -7.19 -13.95
C HIS A 163 10.39 -7.45 -13.14
N SER A 164 9.53 -6.43 -12.97
CA SER A 164 8.33 -6.51 -12.13
C SER A 164 7.34 -7.56 -12.65
N SER A 165 6.77 -8.34 -11.74
CA SER A 165 5.83 -9.41 -12.07
C SER A 165 4.45 -9.15 -11.48
N GLU A 166 3.46 -8.87 -12.32
CA GLU A 166 2.07 -8.75 -11.90
C GLU A 166 1.53 -10.07 -11.32
N ALA A 167 1.93 -11.21 -11.89
CA ALA A 167 1.52 -12.52 -11.39
C ALA A 167 2.03 -12.77 -9.97
N ASN A 168 3.31 -12.48 -9.71
CA ASN A 168 3.89 -12.59 -8.36
C ASN A 168 3.25 -11.58 -7.40
N PHE A 169 2.92 -10.38 -7.88
CA PHE A 169 2.23 -9.38 -7.08
C PHE A 169 0.86 -9.89 -6.60
N LYS A 170 0.05 -10.45 -7.51
CA LYS A 170 -1.25 -11.05 -7.19
C LYS A 170 -1.14 -12.27 -6.27
N GLU A 171 -0.14 -13.13 -6.49
CA GLU A 171 0.13 -14.30 -5.65
C GLU A 171 0.49 -13.90 -4.20
N VAL A 172 1.39 -12.94 -4.03
CA VAL A 172 1.80 -12.45 -2.70
C VAL A 172 0.63 -11.78 -1.99
N VAL A 173 -0.18 -10.98 -2.70
CA VAL A 173 -1.39 -10.36 -2.13
C VAL A 173 -2.35 -11.41 -1.60
N LYS A 174 -2.60 -12.46 -2.39
CA LYS A 174 -3.46 -13.55 -1.95
C LYS A 174 -2.89 -14.25 -0.71
N PHE A 175 -1.60 -14.55 -0.70
CA PHE A 175 -0.94 -15.15 0.45
C PHE A 175 -1.11 -14.29 1.71
N ILE A 176 -0.87 -12.96 1.62
CA ILE A 176 -1.05 -12.04 2.75
C ILE A 176 -2.52 -12.05 3.23
N ALA A 177 -3.48 -12.06 2.32
CA ALA A 177 -4.90 -12.09 2.67
C ALA A 177 -5.31 -13.39 3.37
N ASP A 178 -4.70 -14.53 3.00
CA ASP A 178 -4.96 -15.82 3.62
C ASP A 178 -4.38 -15.89 5.06
N GLU A 179 -3.28 -15.17 5.34
CA GLU A 179 -2.61 -15.10 6.65
C GLU A 179 -3.30 -14.12 7.65
N LEU A 180 -4.22 -13.27 7.23
CA LEU A 180 -4.98 -12.37 8.10
C LEU A 180 -6.09 -13.08 8.87
#